data_268c27b273d30af25055d6ce049cfee1
#
_entry.id   268c27b273d30af25055d6ce049cfee1
#
_cell.length_a   1.000
_cell.length_b   1.000
_cell.length_c   1.000
_cell.angle_alpha   90.00
_cell.angle_beta   90.00
_cell.angle_gamma   90.00
#
_symmetry.space_group_name_H-M   'P 1'
#
loop_
_entity.id
_entity.type
_entity.pdbx_description
1 polymer ?
#
loop_
_entity_poly.entity_id
_entity_poly.type
_entity_poly.pdbx_seq_one_letter_code
_entity_poly.pdbx_strand_id
1 'polypeptide(L)'
;YVILLIFVLLFHLTVTYSLLLKLFANLNPLIFFRKMRNVALFAFSTSSSAATIPVTLKTVTDDLGVKKDVSSFVVPVGATINMDGTAIMQGLATMFIASTVGVDLTFAQYAQIVFLAIITSIGTAAVPSAGTVTLALILGSVGLPLDAIGLILAVDRILDMVRTSVNVCGDAAVSCIVAKSENELDEQTFNNR
;
A
#
# COMPACT_ATOMS: atom_id res chain seq x y z
N TYR A 1 -14.94 -11.28 -3.16
CA TYR A 1 -13.62 -10.87 -2.66
C TYR A 1 -12.90 -9.96 -3.67
N VAL A 2 -12.56 -10.46 -4.89
CA VAL A 2 -11.72 -9.76 -5.89
C VAL A 2 -12.23 -8.35 -6.20
N ILE A 3 -13.50 -8.23 -6.59
CA ILE A 3 -14.11 -6.93 -6.96
C ILE A 3 -14.07 -5.95 -5.78
N LEU A 4 -14.41 -6.43 -4.58
CA LEU A 4 -14.40 -5.60 -3.38
C LEU A 4 -12.98 -5.12 -3.04
N LEU A 5 -11.98 -6.02 -3.10
CA LEU A 5 -10.59 -5.65 -2.82
C LEU A 5 -10.07 -4.61 -3.81
N ILE A 6 -10.29 -4.80 -5.12
CA ILE A 6 -9.90 -3.82 -6.15
C ILE A 6 -10.59 -2.48 -5.89
N PHE A 7 -11.89 -2.49 -5.59
CA PHE A 7 -12.64 -1.27 -5.28
C PHE A 7 -12.05 -0.53 -4.07
N VAL A 8 -11.79 -1.23 -2.97
CA VAL A 8 -11.24 -0.62 -1.74
C VAL A 8 -9.81 -0.11 -1.98
N LEU A 9 -8.97 -0.85 -2.72
CA LEU A 9 -7.63 -0.40 -3.08
C LEU A 9 -7.64 0.87 -3.94
N LEU A 10 -8.51 0.94 -4.95
CA LEU A 10 -8.66 2.13 -5.79
C LEU A 10 -9.27 3.31 -5.02
N PHE A 11 -10.22 3.04 -4.12
CA PHE A 11 -10.77 4.05 -3.22
C PHE A 11 -9.67 4.60 -2.30
N HIS A 12 -8.87 3.74 -1.69
CA HIS A 12 -7.75 4.14 -0.85
C HIS A 12 -6.73 4.97 -1.63
N LEU A 13 -6.34 4.52 -2.81
CA LEU A 13 -5.42 5.24 -3.70
C LEU A 13 -5.96 6.64 -4.04
N THR A 14 -7.21 6.72 -4.49
CA THR A 14 -7.75 7.97 -5.05
C THR A 14 -8.29 8.93 -4.00
N VAL A 15 -8.97 8.42 -2.97
CA VAL A 15 -9.62 9.26 -1.94
C VAL A 15 -8.68 9.50 -0.77
N THR A 16 -8.13 8.43 -0.17
CA THR A 16 -7.32 8.57 1.06
C THR A 16 -6.05 9.37 0.79
N TYR A 17 -5.26 8.99 -0.24
CA TYR A 17 -4.03 9.74 -0.55
C TYR A 17 -4.32 11.16 -1.06
N SER A 18 -5.43 11.39 -1.77
CA SER A 18 -5.83 12.76 -2.13
C SER A 18 -6.12 13.62 -0.90
N LEU A 19 -6.83 13.06 0.08
CA LEU A 19 -7.12 13.76 1.33
C LEU A 19 -5.83 14.04 2.12
N LEU A 20 -4.95 13.05 2.25
CA LEU A 20 -3.67 13.21 2.97
C LEU A 20 -2.80 14.28 2.32
N LEU A 21 -2.60 14.23 1.00
CA LEU A 21 -1.84 15.25 0.25
C LEU A 21 -2.44 16.65 0.40
N LYS A 22 -3.77 16.75 0.36
CA LYS A 22 -4.45 18.04 0.48
C LYS A 22 -4.42 18.59 1.91
N LEU A 23 -4.67 17.75 2.91
CA LEU A 23 -4.76 18.19 4.30
C LEU A 23 -3.38 18.49 4.91
N PHE A 24 -2.38 17.64 4.66
CA PHE A 24 -1.07 17.74 5.31
C PHE A 24 -0.02 18.49 4.50
N ALA A 25 -0.13 18.52 3.17
CA ALA A 25 0.85 19.18 2.32
C ALA A 25 0.27 20.29 1.46
N ASN A 26 -1.05 20.46 1.40
CA ASN A 26 -1.76 21.39 0.51
C ASN A 26 -1.38 21.24 -0.97
N LEU A 27 -1.04 20.02 -1.39
CA LEU A 27 -0.66 19.67 -2.75
C LEU A 27 -1.87 19.25 -3.60
N ASN A 28 -1.74 19.42 -4.93
CA ASN A 28 -2.77 19.02 -5.87
C ASN A 28 -2.66 17.51 -6.19
N PRO A 29 -3.66 16.65 -5.80
CA PRO A 29 -3.58 15.22 -6.03
C PRO A 29 -3.54 14.83 -7.52
N LEU A 30 -4.19 15.60 -8.39
CA LEU A 30 -4.19 15.30 -9.83
C LEU A 30 -2.80 15.44 -10.45
N ILE A 31 -2.01 16.41 -10.01
CA ILE A 31 -0.61 16.58 -10.43
C ILE A 31 0.20 15.39 -9.92
N PHE A 32 0.03 15.02 -8.65
CA PHE A 32 0.70 13.88 -8.04
C PHE A 32 0.44 12.59 -8.82
N PHE A 33 -0.82 12.21 -9.04
CA PHE A 33 -1.14 10.96 -9.76
C PHE A 33 -0.67 10.98 -11.21
N ARG A 34 -0.70 12.12 -11.89
CA ARG A 34 -0.17 12.24 -13.25
C ARG A 34 1.33 11.91 -13.29
N LYS A 35 2.11 12.40 -12.32
CA LYS A 35 3.55 12.15 -12.24
C LYS A 35 3.86 10.72 -11.78
N MET A 36 3.05 10.16 -10.89
CA MET A 36 3.22 8.81 -10.38
C MET A 36 2.80 7.68 -11.34
N ARG A 37 2.13 7.99 -12.45
CA ARG A 37 1.59 6.97 -13.36
C ARG A 37 2.61 5.92 -13.84
N ASN A 38 3.83 6.35 -14.18
CA ASN A 38 4.88 5.46 -14.68
C ASN A 38 5.44 4.57 -13.55
N VAL A 39 5.57 5.13 -12.35
CA VAL A 39 5.98 4.39 -11.15
C VAL A 39 4.92 3.35 -10.78
N ALA A 40 3.64 3.74 -10.78
CA ALA A 40 2.52 2.83 -10.52
C ALA A 40 2.46 1.67 -11.54
N LEU A 41 2.69 1.95 -12.83
CA LEU A 41 2.75 0.91 -13.88
C LEU A 41 3.96 -0.01 -13.70
N PHE A 42 5.12 0.52 -13.28
CA PHE A 42 6.29 -0.30 -13.00
C PHE A 42 6.06 -1.18 -11.76
N ALA A 43 5.49 -0.63 -10.69
CA ALA A 43 5.10 -1.37 -9.50
C ALA A 43 4.08 -2.48 -9.83
N PHE A 44 3.08 -2.16 -10.67
CA PHE A 44 2.11 -3.12 -11.17
C PHE A 44 2.78 -4.29 -11.90
N SER A 45 3.76 -4.02 -12.76
CA SER A 45 4.42 -5.08 -13.55
C SER A 45 5.35 -5.95 -12.72
N THR A 46 5.99 -5.40 -11.69
CA THR A 46 6.96 -6.12 -10.85
C THR A 46 6.32 -6.82 -9.65
N SER A 47 5.21 -6.30 -9.13
CA SER A 47 4.62 -6.67 -7.82
C SER A 47 5.64 -6.62 -6.68
N SER A 48 6.63 -5.73 -6.77
CA SER A 48 7.69 -5.59 -5.76
C SER A 48 7.97 -4.12 -5.48
N SER A 49 7.61 -3.64 -4.29
CA SER A 49 7.95 -2.29 -3.84
C SER A 49 9.47 -2.11 -3.79
N ALA A 50 10.23 -3.14 -3.36
CA ALA A 50 11.70 -3.09 -3.33
C ALA A 50 12.31 -2.90 -4.72
N ALA A 51 11.84 -3.65 -5.73
CA ALA A 51 12.30 -3.50 -7.11
C ALA A 51 11.90 -2.13 -7.71
N THR A 52 10.87 -1.47 -7.18
CA THR A 52 10.38 -0.18 -7.64
C THR A 52 11.11 1.00 -6.98
N ILE A 53 11.83 0.81 -5.87
CA ILE A 53 12.53 1.89 -5.14
C ILE A 53 13.32 2.81 -6.06
N PRO A 54 14.18 2.35 -7.01
CA PRO A 54 14.96 3.26 -7.84
C PRO A 54 14.11 4.17 -8.72
N VAL A 55 12.99 3.65 -9.25
CA VAL A 55 12.06 4.41 -10.09
C VAL A 55 11.28 5.41 -9.24
N THR A 56 10.84 5.00 -8.05
CA THR A 56 10.15 5.86 -7.09
C THR A 56 11.06 7.01 -6.64
N LEU A 57 12.30 6.71 -6.24
CA LEU A 57 13.27 7.72 -5.82
C LEU A 57 13.49 8.78 -6.90
N LYS A 58 13.68 8.33 -8.15
CA LYS A 58 13.86 9.24 -9.27
C LYS A 58 12.66 10.17 -9.44
N THR A 59 11.45 9.62 -9.52
CA THR A 59 10.23 10.41 -9.71
C THR A 59 9.95 11.33 -8.52
N VAL A 60 10.14 10.85 -7.30
CA VAL A 60 9.93 11.64 -6.08
C VAL A 60 10.89 12.83 -6.01
N THR A 61 12.16 12.62 -6.41
CA THR A 61 13.16 13.69 -6.40
C THR A 61 13.02 14.63 -7.60
N ASP A 62 13.00 14.08 -8.81
CA ASP A 62 13.13 14.88 -10.03
C ASP A 62 11.79 15.51 -10.46
N ASP A 63 10.68 14.78 -10.27
CA ASP A 63 9.38 15.23 -10.73
C ASP A 63 8.52 15.82 -9.61
N LEU A 64 8.50 15.20 -8.41
CA LEU A 64 7.70 15.68 -7.29
C LEU A 64 8.42 16.74 -6.44
N GLY A 65 9.71 17.00 -6.67
CA GLY A 65 10.46 18.07 -6.02
C GLY A 65 10.82 17.81 -4.56
N VAL A 66 10.81 16.57 -4.12
CA VAL A 66 11.28 16.18 -2.77
C VAL A 66 12.80 16.16 -2.75
N LYS A 67 13.42 16.86 -1.79
CA LYS A 67 14.88 16.84 -1.67
C LYS A 67 15.41 15.42 -1.43
N LYS A 68 16.61 15.16 -1.96
CA LYS A 68 17.25 13.84 -1.96
C LYS A 68 17.43 13.26 -0.55
N ASP A 69 17.72 14.10 0.44
CA ASP A 69 17.93 13.66 1.83
C ASP A 69 16.65 13.07 2.43
N VAL A 70 15.48 13.66 2.14
CA VAL A 70 14.18 13.14 2.55
C VAL A 70 13.81 11.90 1.74
N SER A 71 13.89 11.96 0.40
CA SER A 71 13.45 10.86 -0.46
C SER A 71 14.27 9.59 -0.25
N SER A 72 15.60 9.71 -0.08
CA SER A 72 16.50 8.55 0.12
C SER A 72 16.29 7.85 1.47
N PHE A 73 15.64 8.49 2.43
CA PHE A 73 15.22 7.86 3.68
C PHE A 73 13.77 7.36 3.61
N VAL A 74 12.82 8.24 3.24
CA VAL A 74 11.38 7.93 3.32
C VAL A 74 10.96 6.84 2.35
N VAL A 75 11.44 6.84 1.11
CA VAL A 75 11.03 5.84 0.11
C VAL A 75 11.48 4.42 0.46
N PRO A 76 12.75 4.14 0.83
CA PRO A 76 13.14 2.80 1.23
C PRO A 76 12.49 2.31 2.53
N VAL A 77 12.27 3.21 3.51
CA VAL A 77 11.56 2.90 4.74
C VAL A 77 10.09 2.61 4.44
N GLY A 78 9.46 3.44 3.62
CA GLY A 78 8.07 3.25 3.18
C GLY A 78 7.85 1.90 2.50
N ALA A 79 8.74 1.49 1.61
CA ALA A 79 8.63 0.21 0.90
C ALA A 79 8.49 -1.02 1.83
N THR A 80 8.86 -0.90 3.11
CA THR A 80 8.74 -1.98 4.11
C THR A 80 7.71 -1.69 5.21
N ILE A 81 7.45 -0.42 5.53
CA ILE A 81 6.56 -0.02 6.63
C ILE A 81 5.19 0.44 6.14
N ASN A 82 5.14 1.14 5.02
CA ASN A 82 3.92 1.72 4.48
C ASN A 82 3.25 0.77 3.48
N MET A 83 2.69 -0.33 3.99
CA MET A 83 2.04 -1.37 3.19
C MET A 83 0.53 -1.39 3.40
N ASP A 84 -0.14 -0.25 3.24
CA ASP A 84 -1.59 -0.07 3.46
C ASP A 84 -2.43 -1.02 2.61
N GLY A 85 -2.08 -1.19 1.32
CA GLY A 85 -2.76 -2.13 0.44
C GLY A 85 -2.64 -3.57 0.91
N THR A 86 -1.52 -3.93 1.55
CA THR A 86 -1.32 -5.25 2.15
C THR A 86 -2.21 -5.43 3.39
N ALA A 87 -2.29 -4.42 4.26
CA ALA A 87 -3.18 -4.47 5.43
C ALA A 87 -4.66 -4.60 5.00
N ILE A 88 -5.08 -3.83 3.99
CA ILE A 88 -6.43 -3.91 3.41
C ILE A 88 -6.71 -5.33 2.87
N MET A 89 -5.78 -5.89 2.11
CA MET A 89 -5.91 -7.25 1.56
C MET A 89 -6.02 -8.28 2.68
N GLN A 90 -5.17 -8.23 3.67
CA GLN A 90 -5.16 -9.18 4.79
C GLN A 90 -6.46 -9.16 5.59
N GLY A 91 -6.97 -7.96 5.88
CA GLY A 91 -8.27 -7.79 6.55
C GLY A 91 -9.42 -8.39 5.73
N LEU A 92 -9.54 -8.00 4.46
CA LEU A 92 -10.61 -8.49 3.58
C LEU A 92 -10.50 -9.98 3.27
N ALA A 93 -9.28 -10.51 3.08
CA ALA A 93 -9.05 -11.93 2.84
C ALA A 93 -9.46 -12.78 4.05
N THR A 94 -9.12 -12.34 5.26
CA THR A 94 -9.51 -13.03 6.50
C THR A 94 -11.02 -13.07 6.65
N MET A 95 -11.71 -11.97 6.43
CA MET A 95 -13.19 -11.91 6.49
C MET A 95 -13.84 -12.77 5.40
N PHE A 96 -13.29 -12.77 4.19
CA PHE A 96 -13.76 -13.61 3.09
C PHE A 96 -13.60 -15.11 3.41
N ILE A 97 -12.44 -15.51 3.93
CA ILE A 97 -12.17 -16.89 4.33
C ILE A 97 -13.13 -17.30 5.44
N ALA A 98 -13.28 -16.50 6.51
CA ALA A 98 -14.21 -16.80 7.60
C ALA A 98 -15.63 -17.05 7.09
N SER A 99 -16.14 -16.16 6.23
CA SER A 99 -17.46 -16.30 5.60
C SER A 99 -17.56 -17.58 4.74
N THR A 100 -16.49 -17.93 4.01
CA THR A 100 -16.51 -19.10 3.12
C THR A 100 -16.50 -20.43 3.87
N VAL A 101 -15.80 -20.48 5.00
CA VAL A 101 -15.74 -21.68 5.87
C VAL A 101 -16.87 -21.73 6.91
N GLY A 102 -17.78 -20.74 6.90
CA GLY A 102 -18.95 -20.72 7.78
C GLY A 102 -18.62 -20.40 9.25
N VAL A 103 -17.56 -19.62 9.49
CA VAL A 103 -17.19 -19.17 10.84
C VAL A 103 -17.69 -17.75 11.06
N ASP A 104 -18.54 -17.58 12.07
CA ASP A 104 -19.01 -16.27 12.51
C ASP A 104 -17.97 -15.62 13.42
N LEU A 105 -17.45 -14.47 12.98
CA LEU A 105 -16.48 -13.68 13.74
C LEU A 105 -17.19 -12.81 14.76
N THR A 106 -16.68 -12.78 15.97
CA THR A 106 -17.10 -11.84 17.02
C THR A 106 -16.53 -10.44 16.76
N PHE A 107 -17.11 -9.42 17.37
CA PHE A 107 -16.58 -8.04 17.29
C PHE A 107 -15.11 -7.94 17.76
N ALA A 108 -14.75 -8.69 18.78
CA ALA A 108 -13.37 -8.74 19.28
C ALA A 108 -12.40 -9.33 18.24
N GLN A 109 -12.83 -10.37 17.50
CA GLN A 109 -12.03 -10.96 16.43
C GLN A 109 -11.89 -9.99 15.23
N TYR A 110 -12.93 -9.20 14.88
CA TYR A 110 -12.79 -8.14 13.87
C TYR A 110 -11.75 -7.11 14.28
N ALA A 111 -11.78 -6.63 15.53
CA ALA A 111 -10.77 -5.70 16.04
C ALA A 111 -9.35 -6.32 16.03
N GLN A 112 -9.24 -7.60 16.41
CA GLN A 112 -7.98 -8.35 16.36
C GLN A 112 -7.45 -8.48 14.94
N ILE A 113 -8.30 -8.78 13.95
CA ILE A 113 -7.92 -8.88 12.54
C ILE A 113 -7.36 -7.54 12.05
N VAL A 114 -8.05 -6.43 12.33
CA VAL A 114 -7.58 -5.09 11.93
C VAL A 114 -6.23 -4.77 12.56
N PHE A 115 -6.07 -4.99 13.86
CA PHE A 115 -4.81 -4.75 14.55
C PHE A 115 -3.67 -5.60 13.99
N LEU A 116 -3.90 -6.90 13.80
CA LEU A 116 -2.90 -7.80 13.25
C LEU A 116 -2.57 -7.50 11.79
N ALA A 117 -3.55 -7.12 10.96
CA ALA A 117 -3.30 -6.71 9.58
C ALA A 117 -2.36 -5.49 9.51
N ILE A 118 -2.51 -4.52 10.42
CA ILE A 118 -1.60 -3.38 10.50
C ILE A 118 -0.20 -3.85 10.91
N ILE A 119 -0.07 -4.65 11.97
CA ILE A 119 1.23 -5.09 12.47
C ILE A 119 1.96 -6.01 11.47
N THR A 120 1.24 -6.97 10.88
CA THR A 120 1.84 -7.92 9.93
C THR A 120 2.19 -7.25 8.60
N SER A 121 1.44 -6.23 8.17
CA SER A 121 1.78 -5.49 6.96
C SER A 121 3.09 -4.73 7.11
N ILE A 122 3.37 -4.12 8.27
CA ILE A 122 4.63 -3.42 8.59
C ILE A 122 5.84 -4.38 8.52
N GLY A 123 5.66 -5.65 8.88
CA GLY A 123 6.72 -6.65 8.84
C GLY A 123 6.82 -7.46 7.55
N THR A 124 5.96 -7.18 6.58
CA THR A 124 5.91 -7.93 5.31
C THR A 124 7.07 -7.50 4.40
N ALA A 125 7.76 -8.49 3.81
CA ALA A 125 8.81 -8.19 2.84
C ALA A 125 8.25 -7.53 1.57
N ALA A 126 9.01 -6.60 1.00
CA ALA A 126 8.60 -5.83 -0.19
C ALA A 126 8.78 -6.61 -1.52
N VAL A 127 8.43 -7.90 -1.51
CA VAL A 127 8.56 -8.84 -2.63
C VAL A 127 7.21 -9.47 -2.98
N PRO A 128 7.05 -10.02 -4.20
CA PRO A 128 5.78 -10.57 -4.64
C PRO A 128 5.19 -11.61 -3.69
N SER A 129 3.87 -11.56 -3.48
CA SER A 129 3.06 -12.48 -2.64
C SER A 129 3.43 -12.58 -1.16
N ALA A 130 4.35 -11.73 -0.66
CA ALA A 130 4.76 -11.77 0.75
C ALA A 130 3.57 -11.50 1.71
N GLY A 131 2.64 -10.63 1.33
CA GLY A 131 1.43 -10.35 2.11
C GLY A 131 0.52 -11.56 2.29
N THR A 132 0.48 -12.44 1.31
CA THR A 132 -0.32 -13.68 1.40
C THR A 132 0.34 -14.70 2.33
N VAL A 133 1.67 -14.73 2.40
CA VAL A 133 2.40 -15.56 3.37
C VAL A 133 2.11 -15.09 4.81
N THR A 134 2.18 -13.78 5.06
CA THR A 134 1.93 -13.22 6.39
C THR A 134 0.45 -13.26 6.80
N LEU A 135 -0.48 -13.42 5.85
CA LEU A 135 -1.91 -13.68 6.13
C LEU A 135 -2.11 -14.93 7.02
N ALA A 136 -1.24 -15.94 6.89
CA ALA A 136 -1.30 -17.14 7.73
C ALA A 136 -1.26 -16.83 9.23
N LEU A 137 -0.53 -15.80 9.63
CA LEU A 137 -0.44 -15.36 11.03
C LEU A 137 -1.79 -14.86 11.55
N ILE A 138 -2.52 -14.12 10.72
CA ILE A 138 -3.84 -13.60 11.09
C ILE A 138 -4.86 -14.73 11.17
N LEU A 139 -4.90 -15.60 10.16
CA LEU A 139 -5.82 -16.76 10.15
C LEU A 139 -5.63 -17.64 11.38
N GLY A 140 -4.38 -17.99 11.69
CA GLY A 140 -4.05 -18.80 12.86
C GLY A 140 -4.47 -18.15 14.18
N SER A 141 -4.37 -16.81 14.28
CA SER A 141 -4.71 -16.06 15.50
C SER A 141 -6.21 -16.02 15.80
N VAL A 142 -7.06 -16.14 14.77
CA VAL A 142 -8.53 -16.16 14.91
C VAL A 142 -9.13 -17.53 14.73
N GLY A 143 -8.28 -18.58 14.65
CA GLY A 143 -8.71 -19.97 14.60
C GLY A 143 -9.25 -20.42 13.23
N LEU A 144 -8.89 -19.71 12.14
CA LEU A 144 -9.27 -20.09 10.79
C LEU A 144 -8.29 -21.10 10.17
N PRO A 145 -8.76 -22.00 9.30
CA PRO A 145 -7.92 -23.03 8.69
C PRO A 145 -6.92 -22.40 7.70
N LEU A 146 -5.63 -22.76 7.84
CA LEU A 146 -4.55 -22.20 7.01
C LEU A 146 -4.59 -22.66 5.56
N ASP A 147 -5.12 -23.84 5.28
CA ASP A 147 -5.31 -24.38 3.94
C ASP A 147 -6.31 -23.56 3.10
N ALA A 148 -7.22 -22.81 3.75
CA ALA A 148 -8.12 -21.90 3.10
C ALA A 148 -7.41 -20.72 2.38
N ILE A 149 -6.12 -20.48 2.63
CA ILE A 149 -5.29 -19.56 1.84
C ILE A 149 -5.30 -19.94 0.35
N GLY A 150 -5.45 -21.23 0.04
CA GLY A 150 -5.59 -21.71 -1.32
C GLY A 150 -6.69 -21.01 -2.13
N LEU A 151 -7.78 -20.56 -1.48
CA LEU A 151 -8.86 -19.80 -2.11
C LEU A 151 -8.39 -18.42 -2.65
N ILE A 152 -7.39 -17.85 -2.01
CA ILE A 152 -6.84 -16.52 -2.37
C ILE A 152 -5.74 -16.66 -3.41
N LEU A 153 -4.90 -17.71 -3.33
CA LEU A 153 -3.72 -17.88 -4.19
C LEU A 153 -4.05 -17.85 -5.69
N ALA A 154 -5.20 -18.36 -6.10
CA ALA A 154 -5.61 -18.41 -7.50
C ALA A 154 -5.74 -17.01 -8.14
N VAL A 155 -6.05 -15.98 -7.34
CA VAL A 155 -6.27 -14.61 -7.80
C VAL A 155 -5.22 -13.63 -7.27
N ASP A 156 -4.36 -14.07 -6.34
CA ASP A 156 -3.41 -13.22 -5.64
C ASP A 156 -2.48 -12.48 -6.58
N ARG A 157 -2.01 -13.10 -7.66
CA ARG A 157 -1.05 -12.47 -8.57
C ARG A 157 -1.56 -11.14 -9.13
N ILE A 158 -2.79 -11.09 -9.61
CA ILE A 158 -3.38 -9.86 -10.18
C ILE A 158 -3.63 -8.83 -9.07
N LEU A 159 -4.12 -9.30 -7.93
CA LEU A 159 -4.40 -8.44 -6.78
C LEU A 159 -3.12 -7.85 -6.19
N ASP A 160 -2.02 -8.60 -6.19
CA ASP A 160 -0.71 -8.15 -5.74
C ASP A 160 -0.13 -7.03 -6.63
N MET A 161 -0.33 -7.12 -7.96
CA MET A 161 0.05 -6.07 -8.90
C MET A 161 -0.65 -4.73 -8.56
N VAL A 162 -1.96 -4.76 -8.31
CA VAL A 162 -2.74 -3.58 -7.92
C VAL A 162 -2.30 -3.07 -6.54
N ARG A 163 -2.19 -3.97 -5.58
CA ARG A 163 -1.78 -3.68 -4.20
C ARG A 163 -0.41 -3.00 -4.13
N THR A 164 0.56 -3.52 -4.86
CA THR A 164 1.92 -2.94 -4.93
C THR A 164 1.90 -1.54 -5.50
N SER A 165 1.10 -1.28 -6.54
CA SER A 165 0.94 0.07 -7.10
C SER A 165 0.39 1.05 -6.05
N VAL A 166 -0.56 0.61 -5.22
CA VAL A 166 -1.12 1.43 -4.13
C VAL A 166 -0.06 1.75 -3.09
N ASN A 167 0.67 0.72 -2.61
CA ASN A 167 1.71 0.89 -1.59
C ASN A 167 2.79 1.88 -2.05
N VAL A 168 3.30 1.74 -3.27
CA VAL A 168 4.34 2.61 -3.82
C VAL A 168 3.86 4.06 -4.01
N CYS A 169 2.59 4.25 -4.39
CA CYS A 169 2.00 5.60 -4.41
C CYS A 169 1.89 6.19 -3.00
N GLY A 170 1.62 5.38 -1.99
CA GLY A 170 1.65 5.77 -0.58
C GLY A 170 3.03 6.25 -0.15
N ASP A 171 4.09 5.51 -0.49
CA ASP A 171 5.49 5.89 -0.19
C ASP A 171 5.82 7.28 -0.74
N ALA A 172 5.43 7.54 -1.99
CA ALA A 172 5.64 8.84 -2.63
C ALA A 172 4.79 9.95 -1.99
N ALA A 173 3.53 9.66 -1.62
CA ALA A 173 2.65 10.63 -0.97
C ALA A 173 3.19 11.02 0.42
N VAL A 174 3.63 10.04 1.21
CA VAL A 174 4.27 10.28 2.52
C VAL A 174 5.58 11.07 2.34
N SER A 175 6.38 10.76 1.30
CA SER A 175 7.60 11.53 1.01
C SER A 175 7.31 13.01 0.74
N CYS A 176 6.26 13.31 -0.03
CA CYS A 176 5.83 14.70 -0.26
C CYS A 176 5.35 15.38 1.02
N ILE A 177 4.59 14.68 1.88
CA ILE A 177 4.07 15.22 3.14
C ILE A 177 5.22 15.52 4.10
N VAL A 178 6.15 14.58 4.26
CA VAL A 178 7.34 14.76 5.12
C VAL A 178 8.20 15.93 4.61
N ALA A 179 8.50 15.95 3.30
CA ALA A 179 9.29 17.03 2.70
C ALA A 179 8.60 18.38 2.87
N LYS A 180 7.28 18.45 2.79
CA LYS A 180 6.53 19.68 3.02
C LYS A 180 6.64 20.15 4.48
N SER A 181 6.54 19.23 5.44
CA SER A 181 6.65 19.54 6.87
C SER A 181 8.04 20.02 7.27
N GLU A 182 9.07 19.49 6.61
CA GLU A 182 10.48 19.87 6.86
C GLU A 182 10.97 21.06 6.01
N ASN A 183 10.12 21.67 5.18
CA ASN A 183 10.47 22.71 4.20
C ASN A 183 11.50 22.25 3.16
N GLU A 184 11.46 20.96 2.81
CA GLU A 184 12.36 20.29 1.88
C GLU A 184 11.64 19.86 0.57
N LEU A 185 10.49 20.51 0.27
CA LEU A 185 9.73 20.32 -0.97
C LEU A 185 9.88 21.54 -1.89
N ASP A 186 10.35 21.30 -3.12
CA ASP A 186 10.31 22.30 -4.19
C ASP A 186 8.93 22.30 -4.88
N GLU A 187 8.08 23.22 -4.45
CA GLU A 187 6.73 23.34 -5.00
C GLU A 187 6.72 23.84 -6.46
N GLN A 188 7.77 24.49 -6.94
CA GLN A 188 7.85 24.90 -8.35
C GLN A 188 8.03 23.65 -9.20
N THR A 189 8.95 22.75 -8.83
CA THR A 189 9.13 21.46 -9.48
C THR A 189 7.86 20.62 -9.39
N PHE A 190 7.20 20.56 -8.22
CA PHE A 190 5.94 19.82 -8.06
C PHE A 190 4.85 20.32 -9.02
N ASN A 191 4.70 21.64 -9.18
CA ASN A 191 3.63 22.25 -9.99
C ASN A 191 3.97 22.35 -11.48
N ASN A 192 5.23 22.19 -11.90
CA ASN A 192 5.62 22.15 -13.31
C ASN A 192 4.96 20.95 -14.00
N ARG A 193 4.46 21.19 -15.24
CA ARG A 193 3.72 20.19 -16.03
C ARG A 193 4.65 19.19 -16.72
#